data_68406297e5b481b94336d406345ac9ef
#
_entry.id   68406297e5b481b94336d406345ac9ef
#
_cell.length_a   1.000
_cell.length_b   1.000
_cell.length_c   1.000
_cell.angle_alpha   90.00
_cell.angle_beta   90.00
_cell.angle_gamma   90.00
#
_symmetry.space_group_name_H-M   'P 1'
#
loop_
_entity.id
_entity.type
_entity.pdbx_description
1 polymer ?
#
loop_
_entity_poly.entity_id
_entity_poly.type
_entity_poly.pdbx_seq_one_letter_code
_entity_poly.pdbx_strand_id
1 'polypeptide(L)'
;MVIFGFLLLCGLGQAGEIPKTLILTWEGDPCTTMTAQWLRGPGLGNRPEKGKEEVVKWKEVQASEWKTLRTSSTDFPDPKKMGLVRWELVRARWQDLKPDTEYLFQIGDAPVRKFRSAPDQLQKPVIFVEGGDVDVLESSAQMMKLGVQQDPLFMSVGGDLAYADGHDVVREIKFWEQWSQAACAPNGRVVPFVAGIGNHEVKGGYVQDGATFEQMRERAPFFYALFGGLYRKAEPVALDFGDYLSLLLMDSGHVLPISSQTEWLKNNLEKRKSVPWVFASWHVPAFPSFRTWKHQKEIVQVRDEWVPVLEGSTVTAVFNHHDHNLQRVESEGSGGRKIPFFGNGALGVDPRPQQCPESQKLSKAFAQSDYVNVVQLRADGATIRSLGPQGQELDRVEFPKNAD
;
A
#
# COMPACT_ATOMS: atom_id res chain seq x y z
N MET A 1 6.57 -65.52 27.76
CA MET A 1 6.13 -65.02 26.45
C MET A 1 5.94 -63.50 26.60
N VAL A 2 6.99 -62.78 26.20
CA VAL A 2 7.04 -61.31 26.35
C VAL A 2 6.72 -60.73 24.96
N ILE A 3 5.61 -60.02 24.88
CA ILE A 3 5.16 -59.33 23.65
C ILE A 3 5.86 -57.97 23.64
N PHE A 4 6.83 -57.77 22.72
CA PHE A 4 7.37 -56.46 22.41
C PHE A 4 6.38 -55.69 21.51
N GLY A 5 5.74 -54.69 22.05
CA GLY A 5 4.97 -53.73 21.28
C GLY A 5 5.92 -52.73 20.58
N PHE A 6 5.98 -52.78 19.25
CA PHE A 6 6.59 -51.76 18.42
C PHE A 6 5.68 -50.51 18.43
N LEU A 7 6.09 -49.47 19.16
CA LEU A 7 5.53 -48.13 18.97
C LEU A 7 6.09 -47.58 17.65
N LEU A 8 5.28 -47.53 16.61
CA LEU A 8 5.51 -46.69 15.45
C LEU A 8 5.38 -45.22 15.90
N LEU A 9 6.50 -44.59 16.15
CA LEU A 9 6.58 -43.11 16.17
C LEU A 9 6.38 -42.63 14.73
N CYS A 10 5.12 -42.34 14.34
CA CYS A 10 4.84 -41.47 13.22
C CYS A 10 5.43 -40.10 13.55
N GLY A 11 6.56 -39.79 12.97
CA GLY A 11 7.13 -38.45 12.99
C GLY A 11 6.10 -37.48 12.39
N LEU A 12 5.40 -36.76 13.25
CA LEU A 12 4.67 -35.56 12.85
C LEU A 12 5.72 -34.57 12.36
N GLY A 13 5.95 -34.52 11.05
CA GLY A 13 6.73 -33.48 10.44
C GLY A 13 6.12 -32.15 10.91
N GLN A 14 6.90 -31.28 11.54
CA GLN A 14 6.46 -29.94 11.87
C GLN A 14 5.99 -29.29 10.57
N ALA A 15 4.70 -28.89 10.54
CA ALA A 15 4.19 -28.07 9.46
C ALA A 15 5.06 -26.81 9.36
N GLY A 16 5.47 -26.46 8.14
CA GLY A 16 6.26 -25.25 7.91
C GLY A 16 5.53 -24.01 8.42
N GLU A 17 6.27 -23.01 8.81
CA GLU A 17 5.70 -21.71 9.21
C GLU A 17 5.45 -20.82 8.00
N ILE A 18 4.42 -19.96 8.08
CA ILE A 18 4.20 -18.90 7.10
C ILE A 18 5.38 -17.94 7.17
N PRO A 19 5.91 -17.45 6.02
CA PRO A 19 6.93 -16.42 6.05
C PRO A 19 6.50 -15.22 6.88
N LYS A 20 7.32 -14.82 7.85
CA LYS A 20 6.99 -13.74 8.80
C LYS A 20 6.77 -12.38 8.14
N THR A 21 7.27 -12.20 6.91
CA THR A 21 7.21 -10.95 6.14
C THR A 21 6.43 -11.14 4.83
N LEU A 22 5.38 -11.96 4.84
CA LEU A 22 4.57 -12.19 3.65
C LEU A 22 3.81 -10.93 3.22
N ILE A 23 4.03 -10.50 1.99
CA ILE A 23 3.36 -9.38 1.35
C ILE A 23 2.72 -9.87 0.06
N LEU A 24 1.44 -9.60 -0.14
CA LEU A 24 0.82 -9.64 -1.46
C LEU A 24 0.81 -8.24 -2.04
N THR A 25 1.12 -8.11 -3.32
CA THR A 25 1.11 -6.83 -4.05
C THR A 25 0.93 -7.09 -5.56
N TRP A 26 0.92 -6.03 -6.36
CA TRP A 26 0.85 -6.12 -7.81
C TRP A 26 2.11 -5.54 -8.45
N GLU A 27 2.52 -6.17 -9.56
CA GLU A 27 3.51 -5.66 -10.49
C GLU A 27 2.89 -5.40 -11.88
N GLY A 28 1.59 -5.66 -12.03
CA GLY A 28 0.80 -5.52 -13.26
C GLY A 28 -0.68 -5.38 -12.95
N ASP A 29 -1.55 -5.73 -13.89
CA ASP A 29 -3.01 -5.63 -13.79
C ASP A 29 -3.55 -6.40 -12.57
N PRO A 30 -4.24 -5.74 -11.62
CA PRO A 30 -4.79 -6.37 -10.42
C PRO A 30 -5.87 -7.42 -10.70
N CYS A 31 -6.55 -7.35 -11.83
CA CYS A 31 -7.60 -8.29 -12.19
C CYS A 31 -7.05 -9.65 -12.63
N THR A 32 -5.82 -9.67 -13.17
CA THR A 32 -5.25 -10.86 -13.81
C THR A 32 -3.90 -11.29 -13.26
N THR A 33 -3.33 -10.52 -12.31
CA THR A 33 -2.03 -10.83 -11.70
C THR A 33 -2.07 -10.77 -10.19
N MET A 34 -1.07 -11.37 -9.54
CA MET A 34 -0.74 -11.22 -8.13
C MET A 34 0.72 -11.53 -7.92
N THR A 35 1.37 -10.84 -6.99
CA THR A 35 2.73 -11.16 -6.54
C THR A 35 2.71 -11.40 -5.04
N ALA A 36 3.14 -12.58 -4.61
CA ALA A 36 3.52 -12.82 -3.22
C ALA A 36 5.03 -12.64 -3.09
N GLN A 37 5.45 -11.91 -2.07
CA GLN A 37 6.86 -11.75 -1.77
C GLN A 37 7.12 -11.82 -0.27
N TRP A 38 8.33 -12.28 0.09
CA TRP A 38 8.75 -12.40 1.47
C TRP A 38 10.26 -12.38 1.59
N LEU A 39 10.76 -11.97 2.75
CA LEU A 39 12.17 -11.99 3.04
C LEU A 39 12.59 -13.31 3.68
N ARG A 40 13.77 -13.77 3.35
CA ARG A 40 14.49 -14.88 3.99
C ARG A 40 15.80 -14.37 4.57
N GLY A 41 16.16 -14.90 5.71
CA GLY A 41 17.43 -14.53 6.33
C GLY A 41 17.43 -14.80 7.83
N PRO A 42 18.45 -14.31 8.55
CA PRO A 42 18.52 -14.49 10.00
C PRO A 42 17.33 -13.89 10.73
N GLY A 43 16.83 -14.65 11.68
CA GLY A 43 15.67 -14.27 12.48
C GLY A 43 14.32 -14.48 11.80
N LEU A 44 14.27 -14.68 10.48
CA LEU A 44 13.02 -14.79 9.71
C LEU A 44 12.53 -16.24 9.50
N GLY A 45 13.31 -17.24 9.89
CA GLY A 45 12.97 -18.65 9.63
C GLY A 45 13.08 -19.02 8.14
N ASN A 46 12.71 -20.27 7.82
CA ASN A 46 12.44 -20.77 6.46
C ASN A 46 13.55 -20.54 5.41
N ARG A 47 14.74 -21.08 5.65
CA ARG A 47 15.64 -21.42 4.52
C ARG A 47 15.26 -22.81 4.05
N PRO A 48 14.94 -23.00 2.76
CA PRO A 48 14.88 -24.34 2.21
C PRO A 48 16.22 -25.03 2.40
N GLU A 49 16.21 -26.34 2.57
CA GLU A 49 17.44 -27.15 2.57
C GLU A 49 18.28 -26.79 1.35
N LYS A 50 19.60 -26.73 1.55
CA LYS A 50 20.56 -26.38 0.49
C LYS A 50 20.29 -27.21 -0.78
N GLY A 51 19.91 -26.52 -1.87
CA GLY A 51 19.61 -27.15 -3.16
C GLY A 51 18.13 -27.48 -3.43
N LYS A 52 17.20 -27.18 -2.50
CA LYS A 52 15.76 -27.28 -2.79
C LYS A 52 15.23 -25.90 -3.24
N GLU A 53 14.62 -25.86 -4.43
CA GLU A 53 13.82 -24.72 -4.87
C GLU A 53 12.57 -24.63 -3.99
N GLU A 54 12.29 -23.45 -3.47
CA GLU A 54 11.01 -23.18 -2.82
C GLU A 54 9.94 -23.03 -3.90
N VAL A 55 8.88 -23.79 -3.77
CA VAL A 55 7.76 -23.78 -4.70
C VAL A 55 6.50 -23.31 -3.97
N VAL A 56 5.65 -22.61 -4.70
CA VAL A 56 4.32 -22.25 -4.24
C VAL A 56 3.31 -23.13 -4.96
N LYS A 57 2.55 -23.90 -4.20
CA LYS A 57 1.37 -24.61 -4.72
C LYS A 57 0.18 -23.66 -4.71
N TRP A 58 -0.67 -23.72 -5.73
CA TRP A 58 -1.84 -22.86 -5.81
C TRP A 58 -2.96 -23.46 -6.65
N LYS A 59 -4.18 -23.01 -6.43
CA LYS A 59 -5.35 -23.38 -7.23
C LYS A 59 -6.48 -22.36 -7.03
N GLU A 60 -7.44 -22.33 -7.95
CA GLU A 60 -8.74 -21.71 -7.68
C GLU A 60 -9.42 -22.48 -6.52
N VAL A 61 -10.18 -21.79 -5.67
CA VAL A 61 -10.85 -22.43 -4.52
C VAL A 61 -11.68 -23.65 -4.96
N GLN A 62 -12.36 -23.54 -6.09
CA GLN A 62 -13.25 -24.58 -6.62
C GLN A 62 -12.50 -25.67 -7.41
N ALA A 63 -11.23 -25.48 -7.74
CA ALA A 63 -10.48 -26.48 -8.51
C ALA A 63 -10.07 -27.67 -7.62
N SER A 64 -10.06 -28.89 -8.20
CA SER A 64 -9.58 -30.10 -7.51
C SER A 64 -8.06 -30.17 -7.46
N GLU A 65 -7.38 -29.71 -8.51
CA GLU A 65 -5.94 -29.91 -8.71
C GLU A 65 -5.12 -28.71 -8.31
N TRP A 66 -3.98 -28.97 -7.66
CA TRP A 66 -2.98 -27.98 -7.33
C TRP A 66 -2.00 -27.79 -8.50
N LYS A 67 -1.73 -26.55 -8.83
CA LYS A 67 -0.67 -26.14 -9.74
C LYS A 67 0.58 -25.76 -8.93
N THR A 68 1.73 -25.76 -9.58
CA THR A 68 3.00 -25.35 -8.97
C THR A 68 3.53 -24.10 -9.66
N LEU A 69 4.00 -23.16 -8.86
CA LEU A 69 4.64 -21.91 -9.30
C LEU A 69 6.06 -21.87 -8.74
N ARG A 70 7.03 -21.63 -9.60
CA ARG A 70 8.43 -21.43 -9.18
C ARG A 70 8.61 -20.03 -8.62
N THR A 71 9.46 -19.94 -7.60
CA THR A 71 9.87 -18.64 -7.04
C THR A 71 11.12 -18.11 -7.71
N SER A 72 11.33 -16.80 -7.63
CA SER A 72 12.60 -16.14 -7.91
C SER A 72 13.13 -15.48 -6.65
N SER A 73 14.43 -15.35 -6.50
CA SER A 73 15.02 -14.62 -5.38
C SER A 73 16.07 -13.63 -5.85
N THR A 74 16.20 -12.54 -5.09
CA THR A 74 17.20 -11.49 -5.26
C THR A 74 17.75 -11.10 -3.91
N ASP A 75 18.98 -10.60 -3.84
CA ASP A 75 19.51 -10.03 -2.61
C ASP A 75 18.60 -8.85 -2.16
N PHE A 76 18.29 -8.80 -0.86
CA PHE A 76 17.62 -7.66 -0.26
C PHE A 76 18.65 -6.66 0.22
N PRO A 77 18.46 -5.34 0.00
CA PRO A 77 19.44 -4.33 0.34
C PRO A 77 19.83 -4.30 1.82
N ASP A 78 21.11 -4.13 2.11
CA ASP A 78 21.64 -3.83 3.44
C ASP A 78 22.63 -2.65 3.33
N PRO A 79 22.13 -1.39 3.29
CA PRO A 79 22.96 -0.20 3.09
C PRO A 79 24.02 0.04 4.18
N LYS A 80 23.76 -0.43 5.40
CA LYS A 80 24.72 -0.31 6.51
C LYS A 80 25.77 -1.41 6.49
N LYS A 81 25.60 -2.42 5.63
CA LYS A 81 26.48 -3.62 5.58
C LYS A 81 26.71 -4.19 6.97
N MET A 82 25.64 -4.28 7.77
CA MET A 82 25.65 -4.62 9.20
C MET A 82 26.15 -6.01 9.50
N GLY A 83 26.55 -6.79 8.48
CA GLY A 83 27.15 -8.05 8.78
C GLY A 83 27.34 -9.01 7.64
N LEU A 84 27.90 -10.15 8.01
CA LEU A 84 28.11 -11.37 7.25
C LEU A 84 26.78 -12.04 6.80
N VAL A 85 25.66 -11.37 7.01
CA VAL A 85 24.32 -11.91 6.87
C VAL A 85 23.61 -11.25 5.71
N ARG A 86 23.15 -12.07 4.78
CA ARG A 86 22.36 -11.62 3.63
C ARG A 86 20.90 -11.96 3.84
N TRP A 87 20.03 -10.99 3.55
CA TRP A 87 18.61 -11.22 3.35
C TRP A 87 18.34 -11.38 1.86
N GLU A 88 17.41 -12.28 1.55
CA GLU A 88 16.94 -12.52 0.19
C GLU A 88 15.47 -12.15 0.11
N LEU A 89 15.09 -11.50 -0.96
CA LEU A 89 13.69 -11.23 -1.30
C LEU A 89 13.23 -12.30 -2.30
N VAL A 90 12.28 -13.12 -1.88
CA VAL A 90 11.70 -14.20 -2.68
C VAL A 90 10.37 -13.72 -3.26
N ARG A 91 10.07 -14.09 -4.50
CA ARG A 91 8.83 -13.75 -5.19
C ARG A 91 8.22 -14.94 -5.89
N ALA A 92 6.89 -15.03 -5.77
CA ALA A 92 6.03 -15.86 -6.59
C ALA A 92 5.06 -14.93 -7.34
N ARG A 93 5.01 -15.05 -8.68
CA ARG A 93 4.22 -14.19 -9.56
C ARG A 93 3.18 -14.99 -10.31
N TRP A 94 1.91 -14.74 -10.01
CA TRP A 94 0.79 -15.28 -10.78
C TRP A 94 0.47 -14.37 -11.96
N GLN A 95 0.19 -14.98 -13.07
CA GLN A 95 -0.26 -14.38 -14.33
C GLN A 95 -1.53 -15.10 -14.78
N ASP A 96 -2.28 -14.49 -15.69
CA ASP A 96 -3.46 -15.06 -16.31
C ASP A 96 -4.50 -15.57 -15.28
N LEU A 97 -4.63 -14.86 -14.16
CA LEU A 97 -5.68 -15.09 -13.19
C LEU A 97 -7.03 -14.66 -13.79
N LYS A 98 -8.09 -15.32 -13.38
CA LYS A 98 -9.45 -14.87 -13.68
C LYS A 98 -9.80 -13.70 -12.77
N PRO A 99 -10.47 -12.65 -13.26
CA PRO A 99 -10.99 -11.58 -12.41
C PRO A 99 -11.95 -12.12 -11.34
N ASP A 100 -12.09 -11.40 -10.24
CA ASP A 100 -13.04 -11.68 -9.14
C ASP A 100 -12.98 -13.11 -8.59
N THR A 101 -11.81 -13.74 -8.59
CA THR A 101 -11.66 -15.16 -8.26
C THR A 101 -10.80 -15.36 -7.02
N GLU A 102 -11.26 -16.23 -6.10
CA GLU A 102 -10.48 -16.64 -4.92
C GLU A 102 -9.53 -17.80 -5.26
N TYR A 103 -8.28 -17.65 -4.83
CA TYR A 103 -7.22 -18.62 -5.01
C TYR A 103 -6.66 -19.05 -3.67
N LEU A 104 -6.40 -20.35 -3.52
CA LEU A 104 -5.60 -20.93 -2.44
C LEU A 104 -4.15 -20.99 -2.86
N PHE A 105 -3.25 -20.73 -1.94
CA PHE A 105 -1.81 -20.92 -2.13
C PHE A 105 -1.13 -21.45 -0.88
N GLN A 106 -0.01 -22.15 -1.08
CA GLN A 106 0.80 -22.75 -0.03
C GLN A 106 2.28 -22.56 -0.38
N ILE A 107 3.04 -21.95 0.50
CA ILE A 107 4.48 -21.74 0.38
C ILE A 107 5.19 -22.91 1.08
N GLY A 108 5.89 -23.75 0.32
CA GLY A 108 6.48 -24.97 0.90
C GLY A 108 5.44 -25.83 1.63
N ASP A 109 5.71 -26.12 2.91
CA ASP A 109 4.81 -26.89 3.78
C ASP A 109 4.04 -26.00 4.79
N ALA A 110 4.03 -24.67 4.58
CA ALA A 110 3.30 -23.73 5.43
C ALA A 110 1.77 -23.94 5.32
N PRO A 111 0.99 -23.46 6.29
CA PRO A 111 -0.47 -23.48 6.19
C PRO A 111 -0.98 -22.79 4.92
N VAL A 112 -2.02 -23.36 4.32
CA VAL A 112 -2.69 -22.81 3.14
C VAL A 112 -3.25 -21.43 3.46
N ARG A 113 -3.06 -20.49 2.53
CA ARG A 113 -3.61 -19.14 2.55
C ARG A 113 -4.47 -18.91 1.31
N LYS A 114 -5.22 -17.82 1.31
CA LYS A 114 -5.98 -17.43 0.12
C LYS A 114 -5.84 -15.95 -0.20
N PHE A 115 -6.02 -15.63 -1.47
CA PHE A 115 -6.18 -14.26 -1.96
C PHE A 115 -7.31 -14.21 -2.99
N ARG A 116 -7.70 -13.02 -3.39
CA ARG A 116 -8.67 -12.78 -4.46
C ARG A 116 -8.07 -11.82 -5.48
N SER A 117 -8.18 -12.12 -6.77
CA SER A 117 -7.92 -11.18 -7.86
C SER A 117 -8.99 -10.08 -7.85
N ALA A 118 -8.64 -8.89 -8.29
CA ALA A 118 -9.59 -7.80 -8.38
C ALA A 118 -10.71 -8.13 -9.39
N PRO A 119 -11.95 -7.68 -9.15
CA PRO A 119 -12.98 -7.72 -10.17
C PRO A 119 -12.63 -6.75 -11.31
N ASP A 120 -12.98 -7.10 -12.54
CA ASP A 120 -12.85 -6.24 -13.72
C ASP A 120 -14.04 -5.29 -13.89
N GLN A 121 -15.16 -5.57 -13.20
CA GLN A 121 -16.38 -4.77 -13.18
C GLN A 121 -16.94 -4.62 -11.77
N LEU A 122 -17.55 -3.48 -11.46
CA LEU A 122 -18.16 -3.19 -10.15
C LEU A 122 -19.56 -3.78 -10.03
N GLN A 123 -19.67 -5.11 -10.00
CA GLN A 123 -20.96 -5.81 -9.83
C GLN A 123 -21.40 -5.91 -8.35
N LYS A 124 -20.46 -5.86 -7.41
CA LYS A 124 -20.66 -5.89 -5.97
C LYS A 124 -19.88 -4.76 -5.33
N PRO A 125 -20.25 -4.30 -4.13
CA PRO A 125 -19.44 -3.32 -3.42
C PRO A 125 -17.98 -3.76 -3.30
N VAL A 126 -17.06 -2.86 -3.62
CA VAL A 126 -15.62 -3.03 -3.42
C VAL A 126 -15.16 -2.08 -2.34
N ILE A 127 -14.39 -2.58 -1.40
CA ILE A 127 -13.79 -1.78 -0.35
C ILE A 127 -12.27 -1.77 -0.58
N PHE A 128 -11.66 -0.60 -0.47
CA PHE A 128 -10.23 -0.49 -0.22
C PHE A 128 -9.97 0.42 0.98
N VAL A 129 -8.81 0.25 1.57
CA VAL A 129 -8.40 1.02 2.75
C VAL A 129 -7.19 1.85 2.39
N GLU A 130 -7.13 3.07 2.92
CA GLU A 130 -6.07 4.02 2.63
C GLU A 130 -5.60 4.72 3.90
N GLY A 131 -4.27 4.92 4.02
CA GLY A 131 -3.62 5.65 5.09
C GLY A 131 -2.16 5.94 4.77
N GLY A 132 -1.41 6.43 5.73
CA GLY A 132 0.02 6.72 5.62
C GLY A 132 0.64 7.07 6.96
N ASP A 133 1.96 7.24 7.01
CA ASP A 133 2.70 7.53 8.25
C ASP A 133 2.46 6.43 9.30
N VAL A 134 3.13 5.29 9.12
CA VAL A 134 2.81 4.06 9.88
C VAL A 134 3.77 3.83 11.03
N ASP A 135 5.08 3.63 10.72
CA ASP A 135 6.09 3.23 11.71
C ASP A 135 5.93 1.76 12.21
N VAL A 136 6.75 1.37 13.18
CA VAL A 136 6.81 0.02 13.78
C VAL A 136 6.27 -0.01 15.21
N LEU A 137 5.28 0.82 15.49
CA LEU A 137 4.65 0.97 16.80
C LEU A 137 3.51 -0.04 17.00
N GLU A 138 3.07 -0.24 18.23
CA GLU A 138 1.91 -1.08 18.53
C GLU A 138 0.61 -0.45 17.99
N SER A 139 0.47 0.88 18.10
CA SER A 139 -0.62 1.65 17.48
C SER A 139 -0.73 1.38 15.98
N SER A 140 0.41 1.35 15.28
CA SER A 140 0.47 1.04 13.84
C SER A 140 -0.06 -0.35 13.53
N ALA A 141 0.34 -1.35 14.30
CA ALA A 141 -0.17 -2.73 14.14
C ALA A 141 -1.69 -2.80 14.37
N GLN A 142 -2.20 -2.06 15.37
CA GLN A 142 -3.64 -1.99 15.66
C GLN A 142 -4.41 -1.30 14.54
N MET A 143 -3.90 -0.20 13.99
CA MET A 143 -4.54 0.54 12.91
C MET A 143 -4.52 -0.23 11.59
N MET A 144 -3.41 -0.89 11.24
CA MET A 144 -3.35 -1.80 10.09
C MET A 144 -4.38 -2.93 10.23
N LYS A 145 -4.48 -3.54 11.40
CA LYS A 145 -5.47 -4.57 11.69
C LYS A 145 -6.90 -4.05 11.59
N LEU A 146 -7.19 -2.85 12.10
CA LEU A 146 -8.50 -2.21 11.97
C LEU A 146 -8.90 -2.04 10.50
N GLY A 147 -7.97 -1.56 9.66
CA GLY A 147 -8.19 -1.44 8.23
C GLY A 147 -8.45 -2.78 7.55
N VAL A 148 -7.64 -3.79 7.85
CA VAL A 148 -7.79 -5.15 7.28
C VAL A 148 -9.10 -5.82 7.74
N GLN A 149 -9.58 -5.52 8.94
CA GLN A 149 -10.87 -6.03 9.43
C GLN A 149 -12.10 -5.49 8.68
N GLN A 150 -11.94 -4.43 7.87
CA GLN A 150 -13.00 -3.97 6.96
C GLN A 150 -13.18 -4.88 5.73
N ASP A 151 -12.43 -5.99 5.64
CA ASP A 151 -12.39 -6.93 4.51
C ASP A 151 -12.11 -6.26 3.14
N PRO A 152 -11.07 -5.41 3.05
CA PRO A 152 -10.79 -4.67 1.84
C PRO A 152 -10.22 -5.55 0.73
N LEU A 153 -10.40 -5.14 -0.52
CA LEU A 153 -9.71 -5.72 -1.67
C LEU A 153 -8.19 -5.52 -1.57
N PHE A 154 -7.76 -4.34 -1.12
CA PHE A 154 -6.37 -3.99 -0.83
C PHE A 154 -6.28 -2.88 0.22
N MET A 155 -5.08 -2.72 0.78
CA MET A 155 -4.71 -1.58 1.59
C MET A 155 -3.65 -0.76 0.87
N SER A 156 -3.90 0.53 0.68
CA SER A 156 -2.95 1.51 0.15
C SER A 156 -2.35 2.32 1.29
N VAL A 157 -1.04 2.53 1.25
CA VAL A 157 -0.31 3.33 2.23
C VAL A 157 0.56 4.34 1.50
N GLY A 158 0.26 5.61 1.65
CA GLY A 158 0.83 6.71 0.88
C GLY A 158 2.19 7.23 1.36
N GLY A 159 3.05 6.33 1.83
CA GLY A 159 4.42 6.62 2.25
C GLY A 159 4.63 6.68 3.75
N ASP A 160 5.90 6.83 4.14
CA ASP A 160 6.39 6.78 5.49
C ASP A 160 5.99 5.46 6.20
N LEU A 161 6.42 4.34 5.58
CA LEU A 161 6.04 2.99 6.00
C LEU A 161 6.72 2.61 7.32
N ALA A 162 8.01 2.35 7.24
CA ALA A 162 8.81 1.81 8.34
C ALA A 162 9.61 2.84 9.13
N TYR A 163 9.71 4.07 8.63
CA TYR A 163 10.66 5.09 9.15
C TYR A 163 12.11 4.58 9.16
N ALA A 164 12.46 3.81 8.13
CA ALA A 164 13.78 3.20 7.97
C ALA A 164 14.82 4.14 7.33
N ASP A 165 14.41 5.33 6.86
CA ASP A 165 15.24 6.40 6.28
C ASP A 165 16.15 5.91 5.14
N GLY A 166 15.68 4.92 4.38
CA GLY A 166 16.42 4.29 3.30
C GLY A 166 17.71 3.58 3.73
N HIS A 167 17.90 3.28 5.03
CA HIS A 167 19.15 2.69 5.52
C HIS A 167 19.02 1.70 6.69
N ASP A 168 17.90 1.65 7.41
CA ASP A 168 17.70 0.76 8.55
C ASP A 168 16.92 -0.50 8.14
N VAL A 169 17.66 -1.52 7.67
CA VAL A 169 17.08 -2.78 7.21
C VAL A 169 16.36 -3.55 8.32
N VAL A 170 16.80 -3.41 9.58
CA VAL A 170 16.16 -4.12 10.71
C VAL A 170 14.77 -3.53 10.98
N ARG A 171 14.66 -2.20 10.93
CA ARG A 171 13.40 -1.50 11.08
C ARG A 171 12.44 -1.81 9.93
N GLU A 172 12.95 -1.85 8.69
CA GLU A 172 12.21 -2.25 7.51
C GLU A 172 11.63 -3.67 7.64
N ILE A 173 12.44 -4.64 8.04
CA ILE A 173 12.00 -6.03 8.27
C ILE A 173 10.92 -6.09 9.34
N LYS A 174 11.10 -5.36 10.45
CA LYS A 174 10.12 -5.32 11.55
C LYS A 174 8.75 -4.79 11.10
N PHE A 175 8.72 -3.78 10.25
CA PHE A 175 7.48 -3.28 9.64
C PHE A 175 6.76 -4.38 8.86
N TRP A 176 7.48 -5.13 8.04
CA TRP A 176 6.87 -6.19 7.24
C TRP A 176 6.46 -7.42 8.07
N GLU A 177 7.12 -7.67 9.19
CA GLU A 177 6.63 -8.65 10.16
C GLU A 177 5.29 -8.21 10.77
N GLN A 178 5.14 -6.94 11.16
CA GLN A 178 3.89 -6.39 11.67
C GLN A 178 2.78 -6.43 10.61
N TRP A 179 3.08 -6.01 9.38
CA TRP A 179 2.12 -6.11 8.28
C TRP A 179 1.66 -7.55 8.05
N SER A 180 2.57 -8.48 7.92
CA SER A 180 2.25 -9.89 7.68
C SER A 180 1.32 -10.48 8.74
N GLN A 181 1.46 -10.05 9.99
CA GLN A 181 0.57 -10.45 11.09
C GLN A 181 -0.82 -9.79 10.98
N ALA A 182 -0.90 -8.56 10.52
CA ALA A 182 -2.15 -7.82 10.38
C ALA A 182 -2.93 -8.20 9.10
N ALA A 183 -2.25 -8.63 8.04
CA ALA A 183 -2.74 -8.72 6.66
C ALA A 183 -3.84 -9.77 6.41
N CYS A 184 -4.32 -10.49 7.43
CA CYS A 184 -5.35 -11.51 7.27
C CYS A 184 -6.75 -10.95 7.59
N ALA A 185 -7.58 -10.80 6.57
CA ALA A 185 -8.97 -10.37 6.70
C ALA A 185 -9.85 -11.40 7.43
N PRO A 186 -11.04 -11.02 7.94
CA PRO A 186 -11.94 -11.92 8.69
C PRO A 186 -12.35 -13.18 7.94
N ASN A 187 -12.43 -13.11 6.60
CA ASN A 187 -12.74 -14.25 5.74
C ASN A 187 -11.53 -15.15 5.44
N GLY A 188 -10.35 -14.88 6.04
CA GLY A 188 -9.11 -15.64 5.87
C GLY A 188 -8.29 -15.27 4.63
N ARG A 189 -8.65 -14.20 3.89
CA ARG A 189 -7.84 -13.69 2.78
C ARG A 189 -6.63 -12.91 3.30
N VAL A 190 -5.50 -13.08 2.64
CA VAL A 190 -4.38 -12.15 2.77
C VAL A 190 -4.68 -10.93 1.90
N VAL A 191 -4.71 -9.75 2.52
CA VAL A 191 -4.99 -8.47 1.87
C VAL A 191 -3.74 -7.99 1.15
N PRO A 192 -3.80 -7.63 -0.14
CA PRO A 192 -2.69 -7.01 -0.85
C PRO A 192 -2.35 -5.62 -0.32
N PHE A 193 -1.07 -5.26 -0.41
CA PHE A 193 -0.52 -3.98 -0.01
C PHE A 193 -0.08 -3.17 -1.25
N VAL A 194 -0.48 -1.92 -1.31
CA VAL A 194 -0.05 -0.93 -2.31
C VAL A 194 0.70 0.18 -1.60
N ALA A 195 1.93 0.44 -1.99
CA ALA A 195 2.76 1.45 -1.36
C ALA A 195 2.91 2.70 -2.23
N GLY A 196 2.70 3.88 -1.66
CA GLY A 196 3.26 5.14 -2.10
C GLY A 196 4.64 5.38 -1.47
N ILE A 197 5.35 6.41 -1.90
CA ILE A 197 6.67 6.78 -1.38
C ILE A 197 6.58 8.07 -0.55
N GLY A 198 7.18 8.06 0.65
CA GLY A 198 7.32 9.21 1.53
C GLY A 198 8.78 9.57 1.79
N ASN A 199 9.02 10.54 2.66
CA ASN A 199 10.38 10.99 2.94
C ASN A 199 11.19 9.98 3.76
N HIS A 200 10.56 9.11 4.55
CA HIS A 200 11.24 8.08 5.33
C HIS A 200 11.56 6.80 4.55
N GLU A 201 11.13 6.68 3.29
CA GLU A 201 11.63 5.66 2.35
C GLU A 201 12.98 6.03 1.75
N VAL A 202 13.36 7.34 1.75
CA VAL A 202 14.48 7.87 1.00
C VAL A 202 15.56 8.42 1.92
N LYS A 203 16.79 7.97 1.76
CA LYS A 203 17.94 8.55 2.47
C LYS A 203 18.09 10.04 2.13
N GLY A 204 17.79 10.91 3.12
CA GLY A 204 17.78 12.36 2.97
C GLY A 204 16.42 12.95 2.54
N GLY A 205 15.40 12.11 2.42
CA GLY A 205 13.98 12.49 2.36
C GLY A 205 13.49 12.98 1.00
N TYR A 206 14.25 13.81 0.32
CA TYR A 206 13.78 14.53 -0.87
C TYR A 206 14.77 14.45 -2.03
N VAL A 207 14.24 14.67 -3.24
CA VAL A 207 15.03 14.74 -4.49
C VAL A 207 16.10 15.80 -4.37
N GLN A 208 17.30 15.44 -4.81
CA GLN A 208 18.46 16.33 -4.81
C GLN A 208 18.57 17.02 -6.19
N ASP A 209 18.90 18.31 -6.16
CA ASP A 209 19.08 19.08 -7.39
C ASP A 209 20.17 18.46 -8.27
N GLY A 210 19.82 18.21 -9.53
CA GLY A 210 20.71 17.59 -10.51
C GLY A 210 20.91 16.09 -10.39
N ALA A 211 20.27 15.40 -9.41
CA ALA A 211 20.34 13.95 -9.31
C ALA A 211 19.49 13.27 -10.40
N THR A 212 20.01 12.17 -10.94
CA THR A 212 19.23 11.32 -11.85
C THR A 212 18.24 10.44 -11.09
N PHE A 213 17.25 9.88 -11.80
CA PHE A 213 16.32 8.93 -11.22
C PHE A 213 17.03 7.73 -10.60
N GLU A 214 18.04 7.19 -11.26
CA GLU A 214 18.81 6.03 -10.78
C GLU A 214 19.53 6.36 -9.46
N GLN A 215 20.14 7.53 -9.36
CA GLN A 215 20.80 8.00 -8.13
C GLN A 215 19.81 8.16 -6.98
N MET A 216 18.61 8.69 -7.26
CA MET A 216 17.57 8.84 -6.25
C MET A 216 16.96 7.48 -5.87
N ARG A 217 16.78 6.59 -6.84
CA ARG A 217 16.31 5.22 -6.61
C ARG A 217 17.24 4.44 -5.68
N GLU A 218 18.57 4.59 -5.82
CA GLU A 218 19.56 4.00 -4.91
C GLU A 218 19.44 4.52 -3.47
N ARG A 219 18.83 5.68 -3.27
CA ARG A 219 18.56 6.26 -1.94
C ARG A 219 17.28 5.73 -1.29
N ALA A 220 16.42 5.05 -2.05
CA ALA A 220 15.21 4.38 -1.58
C ALA A 220 15.30 2.84 -1.79
N PRO A 221 16.35 2.18 -1.27
CA PRO A 221 16.70 0.82 -1.67
C PRO A 221 15.63 -0.21 -1.29
N PHE A 222 15.00 -0.08 -0.13
CA PHE A 222 13.96 -1.00 0.34
C PHE A 222 12.68 -0.86 -0.48
N PHE A 223 12.25 0.37 -0.71
CA PHE A 223 11.06 0.67 -1.51
C PHE A 223 11.18 0.07 -2.92
N TYR A 224 12.28 0.32 -3.61
CA TYR A 224 12.47 -0.21 -4.96
C TYR A 224 12.80 -1.70 -4.99
N ALA A 225 13.37 -2.27 -3.93
CA ALA A 225 13.49 -3.72 -3.82
C ALA A 225 12.11 -4.38 -3.75
N LEU A 226 11.18 -3.85 -2.96
CA LEU A 226 9.85 -4.42 -2.75
C LEU A 226 8.85 -4.04 -3.85
N PHE A 227 8.82 -2.79 -4.28
CA PHE A 227 7.79 -2.27 -5.17
C PHE A 227 8.29 -1.83 -6.56
N GLY A 228 9.59 -1.97 -6.84
CA GLY A 228 10.17 -1.63 -8.14
C GLY A 228 9.59 -2.40 -9.33
N GLY A 229 8.86 -3.49 -9.10
CA GLY A 229 8.08 -4.17 -10.12
C GLY A 229 6.88 -3.37 -10.62
N LEU A 230 6.29 -2.51 -9.78
CA LEU A 230 5.25 -1.54 -10.12
C LEU A 230 5.88 -0.21 -10.57
N TYR A 231 6.89 0.29 -9.85
CA TYR A 231 7.59 1.56 -10.11
C TYR A 231 8.83 1.37 -11.00
N ARG A 232 8.61 0.92 -12.25
CA ARG A 232 9.71 0.52 -13.16
C ARG A 232 10.39 1.68 -13.84
N LYS A 233 9.69 2.80 -14.02
CA LYS A 233 10.14 3.95 -14.79
C LYS A 233 10.26 5.19 -13.92
N ALA A 234 10.92 6.21 -14.45
CA ALA A 234 11.00 7.55 -13.86
C ALA A 234 9.68 8.34 -14.06
N GLU A 235 8.56 7.73 -13.67
CA GLU A 235 7.21 8.30 -13.77
C GLU A 235 6.32 7.76 -12.64
N PRO A 236 5.25 8.48 -12.26
CA PRO A 236 4.24 7.98 -11.33
C PRO A 236 3.56 6.71 -11.82
N VAL A 237 2.75 6.11 -10.97
CA VAL A 237 2.03 4.87 -11.26
C VAL A 237 0.53 5.13 -11.33
N ALA A 238 -0.13 4.58 -12.33
CA ALA A 238 -1.57 4.41 -12.35
C ALA A 238 -1.90 2.93 -12.21
N LEU A 239 -2.63 2.58 -11.18
CA LEU A 239 -3.10 1.23 -10.92
C LEU A 239 -4.60 1.18 -11.20
N ASP A 240 -4.96 0.46 -12.26
CA ASP A 240 -6.35 0.36 -12.74
C ASP A 240 -6.96 -0.97 -12.29
N PHE A 241 -8.14 -0.92 -11.69
CA PHE A 241 -8.93 -2.06 -11.29
C PHE A 241 -10.14 -2.17 -12.22
N GLY A 242 -10.01 -2.98 -13.26
CA GLY A 242 -11.01 -3.09 -14.29
C GLY A 242 -11.36 -1.73 -14.91
N ASP A 243 -12.65 -1.52 -15.15
CA ASP A 243 -13.19 -0.31 -15.76
C ASP A 243 -13.77 0.70 -14.75
N TYR A 244 -13.67 0.42 -13.43
CA TYR A 244 -14.41 1.16 -12.41
C TYR A 244 -13.56 1.99 -11.44
N LEU A 245 -12.30 1.64 -11.22
CA LEU A 245 -11.43 2.29 -10.24
C LEU A 245 -10.02 2.50 -10.80
N SER A 246 -9.51 3.70 -10.64
CA SER A 246 -8.09 4.03 -10.88
C SER A 246 -7.49 4.71 -9.67
N LEU A 247 -6.31 4.28 -9.26
CA LEU A 247 -5.49 4.89 -8.21
C LEU A 247 -4.21 5.46 -8.84
N LEU A 248 -4.05 6.78 -8.80
CA LEU A 248 -2.87 7.48 -9.27
C LEU A 248 -1.91 7.71 -8.09
N LEU A 249 -0.77 7.01 -8.10
CA LEU A 249 0.25 7.09 -7.06
C LEU A 249 1.36 8.04 -7.52
N MET A 250 1.40 9.23 -6.92
CA MET A 250 2.34 10.29 -7.27
C MET A 250 3.50 10.34 -6.27
N ASP A 251 4.62 10.90 -6.69
CA ASP A 251 5.78 11.14 -5.82
C ASP A 251 5.91 12.65 -5.54
N SER A 252 5.67 13.04 -4.31
CA SER A 252 5.71 14.45 -3.90
C SER A 252 7.14 14.99 -3.66
N GLY A 253 8.08 14.63 -4.54
CA GLY A 253 9.44 15.17 -4.53
C GLY A 253 10.44 14.35 -3.74
N HIS A 254 10.22 13.05 -3.59
CA HIS A 254 11.14 12.17 -2.85
C HIS A 254 12.20 11.54 -3.77
N VAL A 255 11.79 11.06 -4.93
CA VAL A 255 12.66 10.49 -5.97
C VAL A 255 12.47 11.18 -7.30
N LEU A 256 11.25 11.60 -7.63
CA LEU A 256 10.90 12.31 -8.85
C LEU A 256 10.63 13.79 -8.52
N PRO A 257 11.17 14.75 -9.30
CA PRO A 257 10.77 16.14 -9.18
C PRO A 257 9.26 16.31 -9.43
N ILE A 258 8.59 17.13 -8.63
CA ILE A 258 7.13 17.37 -8.73
C ILE A 258 6.76 17.86 -10.13
N SER A 259 7.47 18.87 -10.63
CA SER A 259 7.20 19.46 -11.95
C SER A 259 7.34 18.49 -13.12
N SER A 260 8.18 17.46 -13.00
CA SER A 260 8.33 16.44 -14.04
C SER A 260 7.11 15.53 -14.19
N GLN A 261 6.21 15.53 -13.20
CA GLN A 261 5.05 14.64 -13.12
C GLN A 261 3.73 15.32 -13.52
N THR A 262 3.71 16.64 -13.64
CA THR A 262 2.49 17.43 -13.87
C THR A 262 1.81 17.07 -15.21
N GLU A 263 2.58 16.92 -16.28
CA GLU A 263 2.03 16.50 -17.58
C GLU A 263 1.58 15.04 -17.58
N TRP A 264 2.28 14.17 -16.84
CA TRP A 264 1.86 12.78 -16.63
C TRP A 264 0.49 12.72 -15.91
N LEU A 265 0.32 13.51 -14.83
CA LEU A 265 -0.94 13.60 -14.09
C LEU A 265 -2.09 14.03 -14.99
N LYS A 266 -1.91 15.13 -15.73
CA LYS A 266 -2.91 15.64 -16.68
C LYS A 266 -3.32 14.60 -17.72
N ASN A 267 -2.35 13.96 -18.36
CA ASN A 267 -2.61 12.94 -19.38
C ASN A 267 -3.31 11.70 -18.82
N ASN A 268 -2.97 11.28 -17.58
CA ASN A 268 -3.58 10.13 -16.94
C ASN A 268 -4.99 10.41 -16.42
N LEU A 269 -5.29 11.61 -15.97
CA LEU A 269 -6.66 12.04 -15.64
C LEU A 269 -7.55 12.11 -16.91
N GLU A 270 -7.05 12.66 -18.01
CA GLU A 270 -7.81 12.70 -19.26
C GLU A 270 -8.08 11.29 -19.82
N LYS A 271 -7.10 10.38 -19.77
CA LYS A 271 -7.30 8.97 -20.17
C LYS A 271 -8.38 8.26 -19.35
N ARG A 272 -8.62 8.70 -18.12
CA ARG A 272 -9.52 8.07 -17.14
C ARG A 272 -10.79 8.88 -16.88
N LYS A 273 -11.11 9.85 -17.71
CA LYS A 273 -12.29 10.72 -17.54
C LYS A 273 -13.62 9.95 -17.55
N SER A 274 -13.65 8.76 -18.16
CA SER A 274 -14.81 7.86 -18.17
C SER A 274 -14.78 6.80 -17.05
N VAL A 275 -13.69 6.71 -16.27
CA VAL A 275 -13.62 5.79 -15.14
C VAL A 275 -14.47 6.35 -14.00
N PRO A 276 -15.42 5.58 -13.46
CA PRO A 276 -16.33 6.07 -12.42
C PRO A 276 -15.63 6.64 -11.18
N TRP A 277 -14.56 5.98 -10.72
CA TRP A 277 -13.87 6.33 -9.49
C TRP A 277 -12.37 6.50 -9.74
N VAL A 278 -11.88 7.73 -9.67
CA VAL A 278 -10.46 8.06 -9.83
C VAL A 278 -9.97 8.73 -8.56
N PHE A 279 -8.96 8.14 -7.94
CA PHE A 279 -8.29 8.70 -6.75
C PHE A 279 -6.84 9.01 -7.06
N ALA A 280 -6.31 10.04 -6.40
CA ALA A 280 -4.88 10.34 -6.41
C ALA A 280 -4.34 10.26 -4.99
N SER A 281 -3.13 9.73 -4.82
CA SER A 281 -2.47 9.63 -3.52
C SER A 281 -1.00 10.02 -3.65
N TRP A 282 -0.51 10.82 -2.70
CA TRP A 282 0.89 11.18 -2.55
C TRP A 282 1.18 11.64 -1.11
N HIS A 283 2.44 11.70 -0.74
CA HIS A 283 2.82 11.89 0.66
C HIS A 283 2.68 13.33 1.17
N VAL A 284 3.43 14.30 0.63
CA VAL A 284 3.43 15.69 1.13
C VAL A 284 2.11 16.40 0.80
N PRO A 285 1.36 16.92 1.78
CA PRO A 285 0.02 17.46 1.55
C PRO A 285 0.03 18.79 0.78
N ALA A 286 -0.97 18.96 -0.10
CA ALA A 286 -1.24 20.25 -0.74
C ALA A 286 -1.76 21.30 0.28
N PHE A 287 -2.51 20.82 1.28
CA PHE A 287 -3.12 21.62 2.33
C PHE A 287 -2.69 21.08 3.71
N PRO A 288 -1.46 21.39 4.14
CA PRO A 288 -0.94 20.87 5.40
C PRO A 288 -1.73 21.40 6.59
N SER A 289 -1.83 20.59 7.64
CA SER A 289 -2.56 20.97 8.87
C SER A 289 -1.63 21.44 9.99
N PHE A 290 -0.47 20.81 10.13
CA PHE A 290 0.53 21.13 11.14
C PHE A 290 1.56 22.14 10.63
N ARG A 291 2.13 21.91 9.44
CA ARG A 291 3.06 22.82 8.78
C ARG A 291 2.32 23.99 8.12
N THR A 292 2.99 25.12 7.92
CA THR A 292 2.41 26.24 7.14
C THR A 292 2.45 25.94 5.64
N TRP A 293 1.64 26.62 4.86
CA TRP A 293 1.60 26.49 3.39
C TRP A 293 2.92 26.82 2.69
N LYS A 294 3.82 27.48 3.39
CA LYS A 294 5.15 27.89 2.86
C LYS A 294 6.31 27.19 3.58
N HIS A 295 6.01 26.20 4.42
CA HIS A 295 7.01 25.55 5.26
C HIS A 295 8.12 24.90 4.42
N GLN A 296 7.77 24.24 3.34
CA GLN A 296 8.72 23.59 2.44
C GLN A 296 8.28 23.71 0.98
N LYS A 297 9.25 23.62 0.05
CA LYS A 297 9.01 23.82 -1.40
C LYS A 297 8.03 22.79 -1.98
N GLU A 298 8.04 21.56 -1.48
CA GLU A 298 7.19 20.47 -1.95
C GLU A 298 5.70 20.79 -1.71
N ILE A 299 5.34 21.35 -0.55
CA ILE A 299 3.98 21.82 -0.25
C ILE A 299 3.54 22.86 -1.27
N VAL A 300 4.41 23.84 -1.56
CA VAL A 300 4.13 24.91 -2.52
C VAL A 300 3.94 24.32 -3.91
N GLN A 301 4.88 23.50 -4.37
CA GLN A 301 4.85 22.92 -5.72
C GLN A 301 3.65 22.02 -5.95
N VAL A 302 3.35 21.10 -5.01
CA VAL A 302 2.18 20.21 -5.12
C VAL A 302 0.88 21.02 -5.22
N ARG A 303 0.73 22.05 -4.39
CA ARG A 303 -0.45 22.90 -4.41
C ARG A 303 -0.55 23.72 -5.71
N ASP A 304 0.54 24.35 -6.11
CA ASP A 304 0.52 25.29 -7.23
C ASP A 304 0.52 24.59 -8.60
N GLU A 305 1.10 23.37 -8.70
CA GLU A 305 1.19 22.64 -9.96
C GLU A 305 0.09 21.56 -10.13
N TRP A 306 -0.24 20.78 -9.08
CA TRP A 306 -1.14 19.66 -9.24
C TRP A 306 -2.61 19.97 -8.90
N VAL A 307 -2.86 20.83 -7.89
CA VAL A 307 -4.24 21.15 -7.51
C VAL A 307 -5.04 21.74 -8.68
N PRO A 308 -4.52 22.70 -9.49
CA PRO A 308 -5.26 23.19 -10.65
C PRO A 308 -5.56 22.13 -11.73
N VAL A 309 -4.65 21.15 -11.91
CA VAL A 309 -4.88 20.02 -12.82
C VAL A 309 -6.02 19.14 -12.33
N LEU A 310 -6.05 18.85 -11.02
CA LEU A 310 -7.11 18.05 -10.39
C LEU A 310 -8.47 18.78 -10.44
N GLU A 311 -8.48 20.08 -10.19
CA GLU A 311 -9.68 20.92 -10.27
C GLU A 311 -10.29 20.92 -11.69
N GLY A 312 -9.46 20.82 -12.72
CA GLY A 312 -9.88 20.67 -14.11
C GLY A 312 -10.30 19.25 -14.54
N SER A 313 -10.27 18.26 -13.62
CA SER A 313 -10.44 16.83 -13.94
C SER A 313 -11.70 16.22 -13.30
N THR A 314 -11.86 14.89 -13.49
CA THR A 314 -12.92 14.07 -12.88
C THR A 314 -12.46 13.32 -11.63
N VAL A 315 -11.29 13.66 -11.05
CA VAL A 315 -10.79 13.01 -9.83
C VAL A 315 -11.86 13.02 -8.72
N THR A 316 -12.06 11.90 -8.05
CA THR A 316 -13.08 11.73 -7.01
C THR A 316 -12.62 12.35 -5.69
N ALA A 317 -11.43 11.99 -5.24
CA ALA A 317 -10.80 12.50 -4.02
C ALA A 317 -9.28 12.33 -4.08
N VAL A 318 -8.60 13.00 -3.18
CA VAL A 318 -7.14 12.98 -3.02
C VAL A 318 -6.80 12.56 -1.61
N PHE A 319 -5.78 11.70 -1.47
CA PHE A 319 -5.22 11.29 -0.19
C PHE A 319 -3.81 11.88 -0.02
N ASN A 320 -3.59 12.51 1.11
CA ASN A 320 -2.31 13.10 1.51
C ASN A 320 -1.89 12.61 2.90
N HIS A 321 -0.62 12.82 3.28
CA HIS A 321 -0.01 12.27 4.49
C HIS A 321 0.92 13.27 5.15
N HIS A 322 1.97 12.82 5.89
CA HIS A 322 3.10 13.62 6.36
C HIS A 322 2.86 14.50 7.61
N ASP A 323 1.67 15.04 7.81
CA ASP A 323 1.38 15.94 8.94
C ASP A 323 0.77 15.25 10.18
N HIS A 324 0.55 13.94 10.13
CA HIS A 324 0.14 13.06 11.23
C HIS A 324 -1.14 13.49 11.94
N ASN A 325 -2.21 13.67 11.20
CA ASN A 325 -3.57 13.88 11.75
C ASN A 325 -4.62 13.70 10.67
N LEU A 326 -5.88 13.54 11.06
CA LEU A 326 -6.98 13.64 10.12
C LEU A 326 -7.30 15.09 9.84
N GLN A 327 -7.28 15.48 8.58
CA GLN A 327 -7.86 16.70 8.08
C GLN A 327 -8.56 16.44 6.75
N ARG A 328 -9.72 17.06 6.53
CA ARG A 328 -10.33 17.13 5.21
C ARG A 328 -10.51 18.59 4.81
N VAL A 329 -9.94 18.93 3.66
CA VAL A 329 -10.14 20.20 2.96
C VAL A 329 -10.86 19.92 1.66
N GLU A 330 -11.67 20.86 1.18
CA GLU A 330 -12.32 20.77 -0.12
C GLU A 330 -11.83 21.89 -1.02
N SER A 331 -11.30 21.54 -2.19
CA SER A 331 -11.10 22.50 -3.28
C SER A 331 -12.31 22.51 -4.21
N GLU A 332 -12.42 23.54 -5.04
CA GLU A 332 -13.50 23.71 -5.98
C GLU A 332 -13.05 23.38 -7.40
N GLY A 333 -13.52 22.27 -7.92
CA GLY A 333 -13.26 21.86 -9.30
C GLY A 333 -14.25 22.44 -10.29
N SER A 334 -14.06 22.07 -11.54
CA SER A 334 -14.89 22.50 -12.67
C SER A 334 -16.37 22.23 -12.42
N GLY A 335 -17.22 23.21 -12.77
CA GLY A 335 -18.66 23.11 -12.56
C GLY A 335 -19.12 23.23 -11.10
N GLY A 336 -18.27 23.70 -10.20
CA GLY A 336 -18.59 23.83 -8.77
C GLY A 336 -18.49 22.51 -7.99
N ARG A 337 -17.95 21.45 -8.59
CA ARG A 337 -17.75 20.15 -7.94
C ARG A 337 -16.73 20.31 -6.80
N LYS A 338 -17.01 19.72 -5.65
CA LYS A 338 -16.07 19.71 -4.54
C LYS A 338 -15.15 18.49 -4.65
N ILE A 339 -13.84 18.73 -4.50
CA ILE A 339 -12.80 17.70 -4.49
C ILE A 339 -12.27 17.64 -3.07
N PRO A 340 -12.58 16.59 -2.30
CA PRO A 340 -12.03 16.43 -0.96
C PRO A 340 -10.57 15.94 -1.02
N PHE A 341 -9.73 16.60 -0.25
CA PHE A 341 -8.38 16.21 0.09
C PHE A 341 -8.41 15.66 1.51
N PHE A 342 -8.31 14.36 1.64
CA PHE A 342 -8.14 13.67 2.90
C PHE A 342 -6.65 13.64 3.22
N GLY A 343 -6.29 14.13 4.35
CA GLY A 343 -4.90 14.17 4.74
C GLY A 343 -4.81 14.03 6.26
N ASN A 344 -3.70 13.95 6.70
CA ASN A 344 -2.30 14.17 6.57
C ASN A 344 -1.50 13.00 7.18
N GLY A 345 -1.91 11.75 6.96
CA GLY A 345 -1.32 10.56 7.58
C GLY A 345 -1.73 10.41 9.06
N ALA A 346 -1.32 9.44 9.72
CA ALA A 346 -1.46 9.00 11.11
C ALA A 346 -2.05 7.59 11.19
N LEU A 347 -1.45 6.66 10.46
CA LEU A 347 -1.80 5.25 10.59
C LEU A 347 -1.03 4.59 11.75
N GLY A 348 -0.84 5.32 12.86
CA GLY A 348 -0.24 4.80 14.08
C GLY A 348 0.92 5.61 14.64
N VAL A 349 1.38 6.66 13.95
CA VAL A 349 2.37 7.62 14.48
C VAL A 349 1.69 8.63 15.40
N ASP A 350 2.45 9.31 16.25
CA ASP A 350 1.91 10.32 17.17
C ASP A 350 1.14 11.44 16.44
N PRO A 351 -0.17 11.60 16.71
CA PRO A 351 -0.99 12.60 16.05
C PRO A 351 -0.61 14.02 16.44
N ARG A 352 -0.46 14.90 15.46
CA ARG A 352 -0.09 16.31 15.62
C ARG A 352 -1.31 17.23 15.65
N PRO A 353 -1.25 18.37 16.37
CA PRO A 353 -2.33 19.35 16.39
C PRO A 353 -2.46 20.10 15.05
N GLN A 354 -3.61 20.69 14.79
CA GLN A 354 -3.80 21.62 13.69
C GLN A 354 -3.20 22.98 14.05
N GLN A 355 -2.19 23.42 13.32
CA GLN A 355 -1.48 24.68 13.57
C GLN A 355 -1.45 25.62 12.37
N CYS A 356 -1.79 25.15 11.16
CA CYS A 356 -1.81 25.93 9.93
C CYS A 356 -3.05 26.81 9.83
N PRO A 357 -2.96 28.16 9.97
CA PRO A 357 -4.13 29.03 9.97
C PRO A 357 -4.90 29.05 8.65
N GLU A 358 -4.17 28.86 7.52
CA GLU A 358 -4.78 28.85 6.20
C GLU A 358 -5.66 27.60 6.04
N SER A 359 -5.15 26.44 6.41
CA SER A 359 -5.90 25.19 6.33
C SER A 359 -7.03 25.09 7.35
N GLN A 360 -6.88 25.69 8.53
CA GLN A 360 -7.97 25.78 9.52
C GLN A 360 -9.23 26.41 8.94
N LYS A 361 -9.09 27.45 8.12
CA LYS A 361 -10.21 28.17 7.49
C LYS A 361 -10.93 27.32 6.43
N LEU A 362 -10.22 26.39 5.79
CA LEU A 362 -10.72 25.53 4.72
C LEU A 362 -11.17 24.16 5.22
N SER A 363 -10.77 23.78 6.43
CA SER A 363 -11.02 22.46 7.01
C SER A 363 -12.51 22.19 7.18
N LYS A 364 -12.96 21.05 6.68
CA LYS A 364 -14.32 20.52 6.83
C LYS A 364 -14.40 19.49 7.95
N ALA A 365 -13.30 18.81 8.22
CA ALA A 365 -13.13 17.89 9.33
C ALA A 365 -11.67 17.95 9.82
N PHE A 366 -11.49 17.78 11.12
CA PHE A 366 -10.19 17.65 11.77
C PHE A 366 -10.29 16.76 13.00
N ALA A 367 -9.31 15.85 13.15
CA ALA A 367 -9.09 15.12 14.40
C ALA A 367 -7.59 14.91 14.63
N GLN A 368 -7.12 15.26 15.82
CA GLN A 368 -5.79 14.89 16.30
C GLN A 368 -5.86 13.43 16.79
N SER A 369 -5.83 12.49 15.86
CA SER A 369 -6.04 11.07 16.10
C SER A 369 -5.35 10.23 15.04
N ASP A 370 -4.94 9.02 15.40
CA ASP A 370 -4.74 7.96 14.42
C ASP A 370 -6.04 7.73 13.67
N TYR A 371 -5.92 7.38 12.39
CA TYR A 371 -7.08 7.05 11.57
C TYR A 371 -6.71 6.23 10.33
N VAL A 372 -7.74 5.65 9.74
CA VAL A 372 -7.69 4.95 8.47
C VAL A 372 -8.92 5.31 7.63
N ASN A 373 -8.73 5.56 6.35
CA ASN A 373 -9.83 5.80 5.42
C ASN A 373 -10.33 4.48 4.85
N VAL A 374 -11.63 4.24 4.97
CA VAL A 374 -12.33 3.10 4.39
C VAL A 374 -13.17 3.60 3.22
N VAL A 375 -12.76 3.26 2.01
CA VAL A 375 -13.42 3.64 0.77
C VAL A 375 -14.28 2.48 0.29
N GLN A 376 -15.57 2.69 0.21
CA GLN A 376 -16.52 1.73 -0.33
C GLN A 376 -17.09 2.24 -1.64
N LEU A 377 -16.86 1.48 -2.71
CA LEU A 377 -17.37 1.74 -4.06
C LEU A 377 -18.60 0.87 -4.31
N ARG A 378 -19.65 1.47 -4.88
CA ARG A 378 -20.89 0.82 -5.26
C ARG A 378 -21.31 1.30 -6.65
N ALA A 379 -22.21 0.58 -7.28
CA ALA A 379 -22.74 0.95 -8.60
C ALA A 379 -23.49 2.30 -8.61
N ASP A 380 -24.06 2.69 -7.45
CA ASP A 380 -24.88 3.89 -7.25
C ASP A 380 -24.14 5.04 -6.53
N GLY A 381 -22.91 4.84 -6.09
CA GLY A 381 -22.14 5.85 -5.37
C GLY A 381 -20.90 5.32 -4.69
N ALA A 382 -20.19 6.20 -4.01
CA ALA A 382 -19.07 5.83 -3.14
C ALA A 382 -19.18 6.50 -1.78
N THR A 383 -18.55 5.91 -0.77
CA THR A 383 -18.47 6.46 0.57
C THR A 383 -17.03 6.37 1.06
N ILE A 384 -16.52 7.45 1.63
CA ILE A 384 -15.24 7.45 2.37
C ILE A 384 -15.57 7.71 3.83
N ARG A 385 -15.15 6.81 4.71
CA ARG A 385 -15.25 6.94 6.17
C ARG A 385 -13.86 6.94 6.76
N SER A 386 -13.55 7.93 7.59
CA SER A 386 -12.31 7.95 8.38
C SER A 386 -12.60 7.35 9.75
N LEU A 387 -11.97 6.23 10.07
CA LEU A 387 -12.16 5.50 11.32
C LEU A 387 -10.98 5.73 12.26
N GLY A 388 -11.26 6.11 13.51
CA GLY A 388 -10.29 6.24 14.58
C GLY A 388 -9.97 4.90 15.27
N PRO A 389 -9.05 4.89 16.27
CA PRO A 389 -8.49 3.66 16.85
C PRO A 389 -9.49 2.69 17.47
N GLN A 390 -10.63 3.16 17.95
CA GLN A 390 -11.71 2.32 18.48
C GLN A 390 -12.78 1.95 17.41
N GLY A 391 -12.50 2.25 16.13
CA GLY A 391 -13.45 2.06 15.04
C GLY A 391 -14.56 3.11 14.98
N GLN A 392 -14.47 4.16 15.78
CA GLN A 392 -15.39 5.30 15.74
C GLN A 392 -15.20 6.09 14.43
N GLU A 393 -16.30 6.51 13.83
CA GLU A 393 -16.30 7.35 12.64
C GLU A 393 -15.93 8.80 13.01
N LEU A 394 -14.82 9.29 12.47
CA LEU A 394 -14.31 10.65 12.69
C LEU A 394 -14.78 11.62 11.59
N ASP A 395 -14.94 11.11 10.38
CA ASP A 395 -15.43 11.86 9.22
C ASP A 395 -16.09 10.93 8.21
N ARG A 396 -17.00 11.49 7.40
CA ARG A 396 -17.71 10.77 6.34
C ARG A 396 -18.01 11.67 5.16
N VAL A 397 -17.76 11.16 3.95
CA VAL A 397 -18.16 11.80 2.70
C VAL A 397 -18.84 10.77 1.80
N GLU A 398 -19.94 11.19 1.18
CA GLU A 398 -20.68 10.40 0.20
C GLU A 398 -20.59 11.04 -1.19
N PHE A 399 -20.35 10.22 -2.18
CA PHE A 399 -20.33 10.61 -3.57
C PHE A 399 -21.47 9.90 -4.29
N PRO A 400 -22.49 10.63 -4.76
CA PRO A 400 -23.47 10.03 -5.66
C PRO A 400 -22.79 9.63 -6.95
N LYS A 401 -23.29 8.60 -7.64
CA LYS A 401 -22.89 8.34 -9.02
C LYS A 401 -23.17 9.62 -9.82
N ASN A 402 -22.19 10.09 -10.57
CA ASN A 402 -22.41 11.19 -11.51
C ASN A 402 -23.62 10.84 -12.39
N ALA A 403 -24.62 11.69 -12.39
CA ALA A 403 -25.68 11.58 -13.38
C ALA A 403 -25.03 11.80 -14.76
N ASP A 404 -25.23 10.85 -15.66
CA ASP A 404 -24.78 10.91 -17.05
C ASP A 404 -25.27 12.18 -17.75
#